data_6668309d5eddc43d72837a18edabed5d
#
_entry.id   6668309d5eddc43d72837a18edabed5d
#
_cell.length_a   1.000
_cell.length_b   1.000
_cell.length_c   1.000
_cell.angle_alpha   90.00
_cell.angle_beta   90.00
_cell.angle_gamma   90.00
#
_symmetry.space_group_name_H-M   'P 1'
#
loop_
_entity.id
_entity.type
_entity.pdbx_description
1 polymer ?
#
loop_
_entity_poly.entity_id
_entity_poly.type
_entity_poly.pdbx_seq_one_letter_code
_entity_poly.pdbx_strand_id
1 'polypeptide(L)'
;MVPPSLELTKAVVPLTCHGHSRPVTHLSFSGFVGDEEYYMISACKDNNPMLRDGLTGDWIGTFFGHKGAVYQARLSPDANNAATASADFTAKIWDTYTGETLCTIQHHHIVRAIAFPPENSNLLATGGMEKKLRIFDLSTFDAISAPSLPATNGTLIAEKNESTPGRQLINADAGFEVGVGVHQGTIKSIVWTRDPNVLVTAADDKVIRWWDLQTRTVVQELVVQGDVGTCEFTNSKPEQDDIGGGLPVLCIAAGKTIYFYGGSDARTLIRSINLPYEVASVALHPAQRKYITGGAKDTWAKVYTWDDQEIDLHKGHHGPIWSISFSPDGNLYSTGSEDGTIKLWKNCTGPYGLWRANGVD
;
A
#
# COMPACT_ATOMS: atom_id res chain seq x y z
N MET A 1 38.27 -21.74 -27.15
CA MET A 1 36.90 -21.54 -26.78
C MET A 1 36.74 -20.11 -26.30
N VAL A 2 36.02 -19.26 -27.03
CA VAL A 2 35.69 -17.93 -26.60
C VAL A 2 34.58 -18.05 -25.56
N PRO A 3 34.67 -17.43 -24.37
CA PRO A 3 33.61 -17.45 -23.39
C PRO A 3 32.36 -16.81 -24.01
N PRO A 4 31.15 -17.32 -23.69
CA PRO A 4 29.92 -16.71 -24.20
C PRO A 4 29.89 -15.26 -23.74
N SER A 5 29.69 -14.36 -24.70
CA SER A 5 29.46 -12.94 -24.44
C SER A 5 28.31 -12.79 -23.43
N LEU A 6 28.57 -12.16 -22.28
CA LEU A 6 27.54 -11.63 -21.42
C LEU A 6 26.64 -10.75 -22.31
N GLU A 7 25.48 -11.24 -22.65
CA GLU A 7 24.43 -10.38 -23.18
C GLU A 7 24.16 -9.34 -22.07
N LEU A 8 24.55 -8.12 -22.35
CA LEU A 8 24.17 -6.96 -21.54
C LEU A 8 22.63 -6.99 -21.48
N THR A 9 22.07 -7.37 -20.34
CA THR A 9 20.64 -7.28 -20.09
C THR A 9 20.21 -5.86 -20.41
N LYS A 10 19.35 -5.71 -21.41
CA LYS A 10 18.83 -4.41 -21.81
C LYS A 10 18.27 -3.72 -20.58
N ALA A 11 18.82 -2.58 -20.17
CA ALA A 11 18.36 -1.83 -19.01
C ALA A 11 16.85 -1.60 -19.13
N VAL A 12 16.09 -2.04 -18.14
CA VAL A 12 14.64 -1.81 -18.09
C VAL A 12 14.41 -0.33 -17.89
N VAL A 13 13.77 0.32 -18.88
CA VAL A 13 13.40 1.73 -18.78
C VAL A 13 12.05 1.84 -18.08
N PRO A 14 11.99 2.50 -16.93
CA PRO A 14 10.72 2.66 -16.21
C PRO A 14 9.84 3.72 -16.86
N LEU A 15 8.54 3.59 -16.67
CA LEU A 15 7.61 4.70 -16.85
C LEU A 15 7.64 5.57 -15.59
N THR A 16 7.82 6.89 -15.78
CA THR A 16 7.81 7.83 -14.65
C THR A 16 6.47 8.53 -14.57
N CYS A 17 5.78 8.34 -13.46
CA CYS A 17 4.53 9.02 -13.16
C CYS A 17 4.82 10.31 -12.40
N HIS A 18 4.57 11.44 -13.04
CA HIS A 18 4.74 12.77 -12.47
C HIS A 18 3.47 13.27 -11.77
N GLY A 19 3.59 14.37 -11.02
CA GLY A 19 2.47 15.06 -10.39
C GLY A 19 2.70 15.39 -8.93
N HIS A 20 3.35 14.53 -8.17
CA HIS A 20 3.74 14.83 -6.81
C HIS A 20 4.90 15.82 -6.74
N SER A 21 4.84 16.75 -5.78
CA SER A 21 5.85 17.80 -5.60
C SER A 21 6.73 17.56 -4.36
N ARG A 22 6.46 16.52 -3.59
CA ARG A 22 7.17 16.14 -2.37
C ARG A 22 7.32 14.62 -2.29
N PRO A 23 8.04 14.08 -1.29
CA PRO A 23 8.23 12.64 -1.10
C PRO A 23 6.95 11.82 -1.18
N VAL A 24 6.99 10.77 -1.99
CA VAL A 24 5.97 9.73 -2.02
C VAL A 24 6.23 8.80 -0.85
N THR A 25 5.26 8.73 0.06
CA THR A 25 5.39 8.01 1.33
C THR A 25 4.86 6.59 1.27
N HIS A 26 3.88 6.34 0.39
CA HIS A 26 3.25 5.04 0.23
C HIS A 26 2.62 4.88 -1.15
N LEU A 27 2.64 3.66 -1.64
CA LEU A 27 1.96 3.20 -2.86
C LEU A 27 1.21 1.91 -2.57
N SER A 28 0.04 1.75 -3.15
CA SER A 28 -0.63 0.46 -3.22
C SER A 28 -1.42 0.32 -4.51
N PHE A 29 -1.46 -0.91 -5.04
CA PHE A 29 -2.41 -1.27 -6.08
C PHE A 29 -3.71 -1.79 -5.44
N SER A 30 -4.84 -1.62 -6.13
CA SER A 30 -6.06 -2.36 -5.85
C SER A 30 -5.87 -3.85 -6.19
N GLY A 31 -6.81 -4.70 -5.82
CA GLY A 31 -7.05 -5.95 -6.50
C GLY A 31 -7.58 -5.71 -7.92
N PHE A 32 -7.89 -6.79 -8.64
CA PHE A 32 -8.61 -6.66 -9.91
C PHE A 32 -10.03 -6.12 -9.68
N VAL A 33 -10.41 -5.16 -10.53
CA VAL A 33 -11.74 -4.59 -10.60
C VAL A 33 -12.33 -5.00 -11.95
N GLY A 34 -13.47 -5.72 -11.95
CA GLY A 34 -13.95 -6.34 -13.16
C GLY A 34 -13.03 -7.44 -13.69
N ASP A 35 -12.82 -7.49 -15.01
CA ASP A 35 -12.11 -8.62 -15.64
C ASP A 35 -10.58 -8.49 -15.54
N GLU A 36 -10.01 -7.31 -15.75
CA GLU A 36 -8.55 -7.13 -15.78
C GLU A 36 -8.07 -5.73 -15.34
N GLU A 37 -8.97 -4.86 -14.91
CA GLU A 37 -8.61 -3.49 -14.51
C GLU A 37 -8.09 -3.47 -13.08
N TYR A 38 -7.14 -2.59 -12.81
CA TYR A 38 -6.67 -2.29 -11.47
C TYR A 38 -6.10 -0.89 -11.40
N TYR A 39 -6.12 -0.33 -10.21
CA TYR A 39 -5.74 1.05 -9.96
C TYR A 39 -4.56 1.13 -9.01
N MET A 40 -3.82 2.24 -9.07
CA MET A 40 -2.75 2.54 -8.15
C MET A 40 -3.08 3.83 -7.39
N ILE A 41 -3.00 3.79 -6.07
CA ILE A 41 -3.12 4.97 -5.23
C ILE A 41 -1.79 5.31 -4.58
N SER A 42 -1.48 6.61 -4.49
CA SER A 42 -0.25 7.12 -3.89
C SER A 42 -0.53 8.14 -2.79
N ALA A 43 0.22 8.03 -1.70
CA ALA A 43 0.29 9.02 -0.64
C ALA A 43 1.57 9.85 -0.77
N CYS A 44 1.47 11.14 -0.48
CA CYS A 44 2.59 12.06 -0.63
C CYS A 44 2.60 13.13 0.47
N LYS A 45 3.79 13.63 0.79
CA LYS A 45 3.95 14.76 1.72
C LYS A 45 3.45 16.09 1.16
N ASP A 46 2.97 16.15 -0.08
CA ASP A 46 2.34 17.32 -0.71
C ASP A 46 0.85 17.48 -0.39
N ASN A 47 0.30 16.65 0.50
CA ASN A 47 -1.08 16.62 0.98
C ASN A 47 -2.10 16.06 -0.01
N ASN A 48 -1.70 15.69 -1.21
CA ASN A 48 -2.58 15.36 -2.34
C ASN A 48 -2.39 13.89 -2.75
N PRO A 49 -3.14 12.94 -2.20
CA PRO A 49 -3.16 11.58 -2.70
C PRO A 49 -3.64 11.55 -4.16
N MET A 50 -3.06 10.66 -4.97
CA MET A 50 -3.42 10.54 -6.38
C MET A 50 -3.86 9.13 -6.72
N LEU A 51 -4.91 9.05 -7.54
CA LEU A 51 -5.40 7.83 -8.17
C LEU A 51 -4.90 7.77 -9.60
N ARG A 52 -4.42 6.59 -10.00
CA ARG A 52 -3.88 6.34 -11.33
C ARG A 52 -4.38 5.02 -11.89
N ASP A 53 -4.44 4.94 -13.19
CA ASP A 53 -4.52 3.67 -13.90
C ASP A 53 -3.33 2.79 -13.51
N GLY A 54 -3.58 1.56 -13.10
CA GLY A 54 -2.53 0.68 -12.59
C GLY A 54 -1.61 0.14 -13.67
N LEU A 55 -2.12 -0.05 -14.88
CA LEU A 55 -1.39 -0.59 -16.02
C LEU A 55 -0.49 0.46 -16.69
N THR A 56 -1.01 1.67 -16.89
CA THR A 56 -0.32 2.72 -17.65
C THR A 56 0.36 3.76 -16.76
N GLY A 57 -0.08 3.88 -15.50
CA GLY A 57 0.36 4.93 -14.58
C GLY A 57 -0.27 6.30 -14.86
N ASP A 58 -1.21 6.38 -15.82
CA ASP A 58 -1.88 7.62 -16.17
C ASP A 58 -2.69 8.16 -14.99
N TRP A 59 -2.66 9.47 -14.85
CA TRP A 59 -3.39 10.15 -13.80
C TRP A 59 -4.90 10.09 -14.06
N ILE A 60 -5.66 9.64 -13.05
CA ILE A 60 -7.13 9.63 -13.07
C ILE A 60 -7.66 10.81 -12.27
N GLY A 61 -7.16 10.98 -11.03
CA GLY A 61 -7.65 12.03 -10.16
C GLY A 61 -6.75 12.32 -8.97
N THR A 62 -7.01 13.45 -8.31
CA THR A 62 -6.33 13.88 -7.09
C THR A 62 -7.36 14.16 -6.01
N PHE A 63 -7.15 13.59 -4.83
CA PHE A 63 -8.02 13.80 -3.67
C PHE A 63 -7.58 15.07 -2.92
N PHE A 64 -8.40 16.14 -3.03
CA PHE A 64 -8.12 17.42 -2.38
C PHE A 64 -8.87 17.55 -1.06
N GLY A 65 -8.17 17.95 0.02
CA GLY A 65 -8.81 18.24 1.29
C GLY A 65 -7.99 17.97 2.54
N HIS A 66 -6.84 17.25 2.43
CA HIS A 66 -5.88 17.20 3.51
C HIS A 66 -5.09 18.51 3.64
N LYS A 67 -4.75 18.86 4.88
CA LYS A 67 -3.96 20.07 5.22
C LYS A 67 -2.55 19.74 5.71
N GLY A 68 -2.18 18.47 5.69
CA GLY A 68 -0.90 17.97 6.13
C GLY A 68 -0.45 16.77 5.30
N ALA A 69 0.83 16.41 5.41
CA ALA A 69 1.44 15.29 4.70
C ALA A 69 0.59 14.02 4.83
N VAL A 70 0.34 13.34 3.70
CA VAL A 70 -0.34 12.04 3.70
C VAL A 70 0.71 10.95 3.78
N TYR A 71 0.56 10.07 4.75
CA TYR A 71 1.54 9.01 5.02
C TYR A 71 1.17 7.68 4.41
N GLN A 72 -0.10 7.35 4.36
CA GLN A 72 -0.59 6.12 3.77
C GLN A 72 -1.91 6.37 3.04
N ALA A 73 -2.10 5.68 1.92
CA ALA A 73 -3.31 5.67 1.13
C ALA A 73 -3.61 4.24 0.68
N ARG A 74 -4.88 3.85 0.75
CA ARG A 74 -5.36 2.52 0.38
C ARG A 74 -6.66 2.60 -0.38
N LEU A 75 -6.85 1.70 -1.31
CA LEU A 75 -8.14 1.45 -1.93
C LEU A 75 -8.89 0.36 -1.15
N SER A 76 -10.22 0.47 -1.09
CA SER A 76 -11.06 -0.62 -0.62
C SER A 76 -10.94 -1.83 -1.55
N PRO A 77 -11.31 -3.04 -1.13
CA PRO A 77 -11.23 -4.25 -1.95
C PRO A 77 -11.94 -4.15 -3.30
N ASP A 78 -13.03 -3.42 -3.35
CA ASP A 78 -13.82 -3.14 -4.56
C ASP A 78 -13.37 -1.87 -5.32
N ALA A 79 -12.35 -1.18 -4.81
CA ALA A 79 -11.81 0.07 -5.30
C ALA A 79 -12.82 1.23 -5.41
N ASN A 80 -14.03 1.10 -4.86
CA ASN A 80 -15.03 2.17 -4.84
C ASN A 80 -14.68 3.29 -3.87
N ASN A 81 -13.94 2.95 -2.81
CA ASN A 81 -13.51 3.90 -1.79
C ASN A 81 -11.99 3.94 -1.68
N ALA A 82 -11.47 5.10 -1.34
CA ALA A 82 -10.10 5.27 -0.90
C ALA A 82 -10.07 5.74 0.55
N ALA A 83 -9.04 5.33 1.28
CA ALA A 83 -8.78 5.81 2.64
C ALA A 83 -7.36 6.35 2.74
N THR A 84 -7.20 7.47 3.46
CA THR A 84 -5.93 8.18 3.60
C THR A 84 -5.66 8.57 5.04
N ALA A 85 -4.39 8.47 5.47
CA ALA A 85 -3.91 8.81 6.80
C ALA A 85 -2.95 10.01 6.74
N SER A 86 -3.19 11.06 7.54
CA SER A 86 -2.48 12.33 7.39
C SER A 86 -1.93 12.92 8.68
N ALA A 87 -0.93 13.79 8.48
CA ALA A 87 -0.35 14.64 9.51
C ALA A 87 -1.31 15.73 10.00
N ASP A 88 -2.41 15.99 9.32
CA ASP A 88 -3.45 16.94 9.75
C ASP A 88 -4.38 16.36 10.84
N PHE A 89 -4.00 15.23 11.42
CA PHE A 89 -4.73 14.50 12.45
C PHE A 89 -6.03 13.88 11.96
N THR A 90 -6.19 13.72 10.65
CA THR A 90 -7.37 13.08 10.10
C THR A 90 -7.05 11.82 9.33
N ALA A 91 -7.97 10.85 9.39
CA ALA A 91 -8.14 9.84 8.37
C ALA A 91 -9.36 10.23 7.54
N LYS A 92 -9.27 10.14 6.22
CA LYS A 92 -10.38 10.49 5.32
C LYS A 92 -10.74 9.30 4.45
N ILE A 93 -12.04 9.14 4.21
CA ILE A 93 -12.60 8.20 3.26
C ILE A 93 -13.13 9.00 2.08
N TRP A 94 -12.82 8.56 0.88
CA TRP A 94 -13.11 9.22 -0.37
C TRP A 94 -13.88 8.29 -1.29
N ASP A 95 -14.79 8.85 -2.06
CA ASP A 95 -15.36 8.20 -3.23
C ASP A 95 -14.33 8.27 -4.37
N THR A 96 -13.93 7.12 -4.91
CA THR A 96 -12.89 7.07 -5.95
C THR A 96 -13.38 7.55 -7.30
N TYR A 97 -14.67 7.49 -7.56
CA TYR A 97 -15.27 7.92 -8.81
C TYR A 97 -15.43 9.44 -8.88
N THR A 98 -15.90 10.08 -7.80
CA THR A 98 -16.12 11.52 -7.74
C THR A 98 -14.94 12.31 -7.19
N GLY A 99 -14.06 11.66 -6.42
CA GLY A 99 -12.98 12.31 -5.68
C GLY A 99 -13.44 13.07 -4.43
N GLU A 100 -14.74 12.97 -4.07
CA GLU A 100 -15.30 13.67 -2.92
C GLU A 100 -14.96 12.96 -1.60
N THR A 101 -14.83 13.74 -0.51
CA THR A 101 -14.68 13.21 0.83
C THR A 101 -16.03 12.73 1.34
N LEU A 102 -16.16 11.42 1.57
CA LEU A 102 -17.35 10.82 2.19
C LEU A 102 -17.36 11.02 3.70
N CYS A 103 -16.22 10.78 4.33
CA CYS A 103 -16.09 10.84 5.79
C CYS A 103 -14.72 11.36 6.20
N THR A 104 -14.68 12.10 7.30
CA THR A 104 -13.43 12.52 7.97
C THR A 104 -13.46 12.04 9.41
N ILE A 105 -12.49 11.20 9.77
CA ILE A 105 -12.28 10.74 11.15
C ILE A 105 -11.22 11.63 11.78
N GLN A 106 -11.62 12.41 12.78
CA GLN A 106 -10.73 13.33 13.50
C GLN A 106 -10.06 12.60 14.65
N HIS A 107 -8.75 12.47 14.57
CA HIS A 107 -7.87 11.93 15.61
C HIS A 107 -7.30 13.07 16.48
N HIS A 108 -6.74 12.70 17.62
CA HIS A 108 -6.07 13.66 18.53
C HIS A 108 -4.62 13.93 18.14
N HIS A 109 -4.05 13.12 17.25
CA HIS A 109 -2.67 13.27 16.74
C HIS A 109 -2.55 12.73 15.32
N ILE A 110 -1.34 12.84 14.73
CA ILE A 110 -0.99 12.37 13.39
C ILE A 110 -1.41 10.91 13.19
N VAL A 111 -2.17 10.68 12.11
CA VAL A 111 -2.51 9.33 11.63
C VAL A 111 -1.44 8.90 10.62
N ARG A 112 -0.83 7.72 10.83
CA ARG A 112 0.26 7.22 10.01
C ARG A 112 -0.11 6.00 9.21
N ALA A 113 -1.07 5.21 9.72
CA ALA A 113 -1.44 3.92 9.15
C ALA A 113 -2.95 3.80 8.99
N ILE A 114 -3.35 3.17 7.88
CA ILE A 114 -4.75 2.93 7.55
C ILE A 114 -4.87 1.64 6.73
N ALA A 115 -5.87 0.83 7.00
CA ALA A 115 -6.06 -0.42 6.28
C ALA A 115 -7.54 -0.85 6.20
N PHE A 116 -7.95 -1.29 5.02
CA PHE A 116 -9.18 -2.07 4.82
C PHE A 116 -8.89 -3.56 4.97
N PRO A 117 -9.83 -4.37 5.48
CA PRO A 117 -9.78 -5.81 5.34
C PRO A 117 -9.84 -6.24 3.88
N PRO A 118 -9.23 -7.38 3.49
CA PRO A 118 -9.18 -7.83 2.09
C PRO A 118 -10.54 -8.10 1.43
N GLU A 119 -11.58 -8.39 2.20
CA GLU A 119 -12.89 -8.79 1.70
C GLU A 119 -14.05 -7.94 2.25
N ASN A 120 -13.75 -6.85 2.95
CA ASN A 120 -14.78 -6.02 3.56
C ASN A 120 -14.44 -4.53 3.44
N SER A 121 -15.15 -3.83 2.57
CA SER A 121 -15.03 -2.39 2.37
C SER A 121 -15.65 -1.55 3.51
N ASN A 122 -16.40 -2.17 4.42
CA ASN A 122 -17.12 -1.48 5.50
C ASN A 122 -16.34 -1.40 6.81
N LEU A 123 -15.16 -2.01 6.90
CA LEU A 123 -14.29 -1.89 8.07
C LEU A 123 -13.04 -1.11 7.73
N LEU A 124 -12.57 -0.31 8.69
CA LEU A 124 -11.35 0.47 8.54
C LEU A 124 -10.54 0.43 9.83
N ALA A 125 -9.26 0.07 9.72
CA ALA A 125 -8.32 0.18 10.82
C ALA A 125 -7.48 1.44 10.68
N THR A 126 -7.23 2.15 11.77
CA THR A 126 -6.35 3.34 11.82
C THR A 126 -5.36 3.26 12.97
N GLY A 127 -4.19 3.87 12.77
CA GLY A 127 -3.17 3.99 13.79
C GLY A 127 -2.21 5.15 13.51
N GLY A 128 -1.46 5.55 14.52
CA GLY A 128 -0.54 6.66 14.37
C GLY A 128 0.18 7.04 15.65
N MET A 129 0.47 8.33 15.81
CA MET A 129 1.23 8.86 16.94
C MET A 129 0.47 8.82 18.27
N GLU A 130 -0.83 8.60 18.25
CA GLU A 130 -1.60 8.30 19.47
C GLU A 130 -1.24 6.96 20.10
N LYS A 131 -0.53 6.09 19.37
CA LYS A 131 -0.19 4.72 19.79
C LYS A 131 -1.42 3.84 20.04
N LYS A 132 -2.54 4.19 19.39
CA LYS A 132 -3.82 3.49 19.50
C LYS A 132 -4.17 2.85 18.18
N LEU A 133 -4.50 1.57 18.22
CA LEU A 133 -5.09 0.84 17.10
C LEU A 133 -6.61 0.94 17.24
N ARG A 134 -7.27 1.58 16.28
CA ARG A 134 -8.73 1.72 16.28
C ARG A 134 -9.34 1.10 15.04
N ILE A 135 -10.51 0.52 15.21
CA ILE A 135 -11.30 -0.06 14.13
C ILE A 135 -12.66 0.63 14.07
N PHE A 136 -13.06 0.99 12.88
CA PHE A 136 -14.31 1.66 12.56
C PHE A 136 -15.17 0.77 11.69
N ASP A 137 -16.47 0.70 12.00
CA ASP A 137 -17.49 0.14 11.12
C ASP A 137 -18.09 1.27 10.29
N LEU A 138 -17.71 1.34 9.02
CA LEU A 138 -18.12 2.38 8.09
C LEU A 138 -19.59 2.25 7.68
N SER A 139 -20.20 1.06 7.83
CA SER A 139 -21.62 0.84 7.52
C SER A 139 -22.55 1.63 8.44
N THR A 140 -22.04 2.04 9.61
CA THR A 140 -22.78 2.88 10.56
C THR A 140 -22.81 4.36 10.18
N PHE A 141 -22.12 4.74 9.08
CA PHE A 141 -22.00 6.14 8.65
C PHE A 141 -22.87 6.39 7.42
N ASP A 142 -23.84 7.27 7.53
CA ASP A 142 -24.87 7.53 6.49
C ASP A 142 -24.28 7.91 5.11
N ALA A 143 -23.15 8.59 5.08
CA ALA A 143 -22.51 9.05 3.83
C ALA A 143 -21.91 7.91 2.98
N ILE A 144 -21.58 6.76 3.60
CA ILE A 144 -20.93 5.64 2.92
C ILE A 144 -21.95 4.58 2.48
N SER A 145 -23.13 4.60 3.12
CA SER A 145 -24.20 3.63 2.88
C SER A 145 -25.07 3.94 1.66
N ALA A 146 -24.91 5.11 1.04
CA ALA A 146 -25.67 5.49 -0.14
C ALA A 146 -25.08 4.84 -1.40
N PRO A 147 -25.84 4.02 -2.17
CA PRO A 147 -25.35 3.47 -3.43
C PRO A 147 -25.08 4.63 -4.40
N SER A 148 -23.89 4.67 -4.99
CA SER A 148 -23.57 5.56 -6.10
C SER A 148 -24.49 5.21 -7.28
N LEU A 149 -25.46 6.08 -7.55
CA LEU A 149 -26.35 5.94 -8.70
C LEU A 149 -25.53 6.12 -9.99
N PRO A 150 -25.66 5.24 -10.98
CA PRO A 150 -25.01 5.44 -12.27
C PRO A 150 -25.53 6.75 -12.88
N ALA A 151 -24.62 7.60 -13.35
CA ALA A 151 -24.93 8.85 -13.99
C ALA A 151 -25.75 8.60 -15.27
N THR A 152 -27.05 8.72 -15.19
CA THR A 152 -27.91 8.84 -16.39
C THR A 152 -27.73 10.26 -16.93
N ASN A 153 -27.30 10.36 -18.19
CA ASN A 153 -27.26 11.62 -18.95
C ASN A 153 -28.62 12.33 -18.91
N GLY A 154 -28.76 13.35 -18.11
CA GLY A 154 -29.92 14.16 -18.02
C GLY A 154 -29.66 15.43 -17.23
N THR A 155 -29.61 16.56 -17.94
CA THR A 155 -29.48 17.91 -17.40
C THR A 155 -30.60 18.15 -16.39
N LEU A 156 -30.31 18.09 -15.10
CA LEU A 156 -31.20 18.59 -14.06
C LEU A 156 -30.50 19.75 -13.36
N ILE A 157 -31.07 20.94 -13.55
CA ILE A 157 -30.79 22.13 -12.77
C ILE A 157 -31.28 21.82 -11.35
N ALA A 158 -30.37 21.43 -10.46
CA ALA A 158 -30.70 21.23 -9.06
C ALA A 158 -30.71 22.59 -8.35
N GLU A 159 -31.87 22.97 -7.83
CA GLU A 159 -32.02 24.06 -6.88
C GLU A 159 -31.10 23.78 -5.65
N LYS A 160 -30.29 24.79 -5.30
CA LYS A 160 -29.43 24.78 -4.12
C LYS A 160 -30.29 24.78 -2.85
N ASN A 161 -30.57 23.63 -2.30
CA ASN A 161 -30.90 23.51 -0.89
C ASN A 161 -29.60 23.26 -0.13
N GLU A 162 -29.29 24.14 0.83
CA GLU A 162 -28.08 24.17 1.68
C GLU A 162 -28.05 23.05 2.72
N SER A 163 -27.99 21.81 2.28
CA SER A 163 -27.51 20.68 3.05
C SER A 163 -26.62 19.87 2.13
N THR A 164 -25.33 20.20 2.11
CA THR A 164 -24.34 19.44 1.35
C THR A 164 -24.29 18.02 1.93
N PRO A 165 -24.81 16.98 1.24
CA PRO A 165 -24.59 15.61 1.66
C PRO A 165 -23.09 15.33 1.46
N GLY A 166 -22.37 14.90 2.48
CA GLY A 166 -21.08 14.32 2.22
C GLY A 166 -19.87 14.78 3.02
N ARG A 167 -20.01 15.43 4.17
CA ARG A 167 -18.88 15.62 5.10
C ARG A 167 -19.25 15.22 6.51
N GLN A 168 -19.39 13.93 6.73
CA GLN A 168 -19.54 13.45 8.09
C GLN A 168 -18.20 13.59 8.81
N LEU A 169 -18.19 14.36 9.89
CA LEU A 169 -17.05 14.45 10.80
C LEU A 169 -17.27 13.49 11.97
N ILE A 170 -16.36 12.54 12.11
CA ILE A 170 -16.43 11.51 13.15
C ILE A 170 -15.26 11.72 14.10
N ASN A 171 -15.51 11.64 15.41
CA ASN A 171 -14.44 11.59 16.39
C ASN A 171 -13.83 10.19 16.40
N ALA A 172 -12.50 10.11 16.48
CA ALA A 172 -11.77 8.84 16.57
C ALA A 172 -12.21 7.94 17.74
N ASP A 173 -12.77 8.51 18.80
CA ASP A 173 -13.28 7.76 19.95
C ASP A 173 -14.57 6.99 19.64
N ALA A 174 -15.21 7.21 18.48
CA ALA A 174 -16.30 6.37 17.97
C ALA A 174 -15.82 4.98 17.51
N GLY A 175 -14.53 4.85 17.14
CA GLY A 175 -13.93 3.56 16.84
C GLY A 175 -13.58 2.78 18.09
N PHE A 176 -13.66 1.45 18.01
CA PHE A 176 -13.21 0.64 19.14
C PHE A 176 -11.68 0.46 19.13
N GLU A 177 -11.06 0.60 20.31
CA GLU A 177 -9.62 0.44 20.50
C GLU A 177 -9.27 -1.03 20.72
N VAL A 178 -8.21 -1.49 20.06
CA VAL A 178 -7.65 -2.83 20.22
C VAL A 178 -6.34 -2.75 20.98
N GLY A 179 -6.18 -3.52 22.05
CA GLY A 179 -4.94 -3.57 22.83
C GLY A 179 -4.59 -2.26 23.52
N VAL A 180 -5.48 -1.77 24.35
CA VAL A 180 -5.31 -0.49 25.08
C VAL A 180 -3.97 -0.44 25.81
N GLY A 181 -3.15 0.59 25.49
CA GLY A 181 -1.87 0.84 26.16
C GLY A 181 -0.72 -0.11 25.81
N VAL A 182 -0.91 -1.04 24.88
CA VAL A 182 0.14 -2.01 24.50
C VAL A 182 1.22 -1.37 23.61
N HIS A 183 0.83 -0.55 22.62
CA HIS A 183 1.81 0.13 21.78
C HIS A 183 2.55 1.21 22.55
N GLN A 184 3.88 1.19 22.49
CA GLN A 184 4.75 2.18 23.13
C GLN A 184 5.32 3.19 22.11
N GLY A 185 5.20 2.93 20.82
CA GLY A 185 5.65 3.76 19.71
C GLY A 185 4.52 4.09 18.72
N THR A 186 4.81 4.99 17.78
CA THR A 186 3.91 5.33 16.69
C THR A 186 3.61 4.09 15.85
N ILE A 187 2.33 3.81 15.57
CA ILE A 187 1.94 2.76 14.64
C ILE A 187 2.20 3.28 13.22
N LYS A 188 3.13 2.65 12.49
CA LYS A 188 3.54 3.04 11.15
C LYS A 188 2.83 2.30 10.03
N SER A 189 2.47 1.04 10.27
CA SER A 189 1.76 0.22 9.31
C SER A 189 0.74 -0.65 10.01
N ILE A 190 -0.38 -0.85 9.33
CA ILE A 190 -1.45 -1.76 9.70
C ILE A 190 -1.79 -2.57 8.46
N VAL A 191 -1.88 -3.88 8.61
CA VAL A 191 -2.32 -4.76 7.53
C VAL A 191 -3.24 -5.84 8.09
N TRP A 192 -4.29 -6.16 7.33
CA TRP A 192 -5.20 -7.26 7.63
C TRP A 192 -4.68 -8.53 6.99
N THR A 193 -4.80 -9.63 7.71
CA THR A 193 -4.50 -10.96 7.16
C THR A 193 -5.70 -11.50 6.38
N ARG A 194 -5.55 -12.70 5.80
CA ARG A 194 -6.69 -13.41 5.19
C ARG A 194 -7.68 -13.92 6.25
N ASP A 195 -7.23 -14.14 7.47
CA ASP A 195 -8.15 -14.35 8.59
C ASP A 195 -8.74 -12.98 8.99
N PRO A 196 -10.04 -12.76 8.84
CA PRO A 196 -10.67 -11.48 9.15
C PRO A 196 -10.56 -11.08 10.64
N ASN A 197 -10.23 -12.03 11.52
CA ASN A 197 -10.03 -11.79 12.93
C ASN A 197 -8.59 -11.43 13.29
N VAL A 198 -7.65 -11.51 12.34
CA VAL A 198 -6.24 -11.26 12.61
C VAL A 198 -5.74 -10.04 11.85
N LEU A 199 -5.15 -9.11 12.57
CA LEU A 199 -4.56 -7.88 12.06
C LEU A 199 -3.12 -7.77 12.55
N VAL A 200 -2.24 -7.19 11.73
CA VAL A 200 -0.83 -6.98 12.06
C VAL A 200 -0.54 -5.49 12.13
N THR A 201 0.17 -5.08 13.17
CA THR A 201 0.68 -3.72 13.31
C THR A 201 2.20 -3.71 13.39
N ALA A 202 2.80 -2.70 12.79
CA ALA A 202 4.22 -2.41 12.92
C ALA A 202 4.41 -1.00 13.48
N ALA A 203 5.22 -0.87 14.54
CA ALA A 203 5.34 0.38 15.27
C ALA A 203 6.79 0.81 15.53
N ASP A 204 6.99 2.08 15.88
CA ASP A 204 8.29 2.67 16.21
C ASP A 204 8.92 2.12 17.50
N ASP A 205 8.15 1.37 18.29
CA ASP A 205 8.68 0.62 19.44
C ASP A 205 9.49 -0.63 19.01
N LYS A 206 9.69 -0.81 17.70
CA LYS A 206 10.42 -1.93 17.08
C LYS A 206 9.78 -3.28 17.36
N VAL A 207 8.46 -3.30 17.57
CA VAL A 207 7.68 -4.52 17.76
C VAL A 207 6.59 -4.59 16.70
N ILE A 208 6.54 -5.74 16.04
CA ILE A 208 5.45 -6.10 15.14
C ILE A 208 4.54 -7.03 15.90
N ARG A 209 3.24 -6.74 15.89
CA ARG A 209 2.24 -7.45 16.70
C ARG A 209 1.14 -7.99 15.82
N TRP A 210 0.78 -9.26 16.07
CA TRP A 210 -0.41 -9.90 15.53
C TRP A 210 -1.51 -9.84 16.59
N TRP A 211 -2.66 -9.37 16.18
CA TRP A 211 -3.81 -9.11 17.05
C TRP A 211 -4.94 -10.05 16.71
N ASP A 212 -5.54 -10.68 17.71
CA ASP A 212 -6.85 -11.29 17.60
C ASP A 212 -7.91 -10.24 17.94
N LEU A 213 -8.78 -9.94 16.97
CA LEU A 213 -9.78 -8.90 17.10
C LEU A 213 -10.98 -9.32 17.95
N GLN A 214 -11.23 -10.63 18.10
CA GLN A 214 -12.30 -11.14 18.95
C GLN A 214 -11.95 -10.97 20.43
N THR A 215 -10.74 -11.33 20.79
CA THR A 215 -10.22 -11.19 22.16
C THR A 215 -9.60 -9.82 22.41
N ARG A 216 -9.28 -9.06 21.35
CA ARG A 216 -8.58 -7.77 21.37
C ARG A 216 -7.21 -7.83 22.03
N THR A 217 -6.54 -8.96 21.91
CA THR A 217 -5.24 -9.22 22.53
C THR A 217 -4.17 -9.53 21.48
N VAL A 218 -2.91 -9.35 21.88
CA VAL A 218 -1.76 -9.76 21.08
C VAL A 218 -1.63 -11.28 21.13
N VAL A 219 -1.56 -11.91 19.97
CA VAL A 219 -1.37 -13.37 19.85
C VAL A 219 0.05 -13.75 19.46
N GLN A 220 0.80 -12.81 18.89
CA GLN A 220 2.21 -12.98 18.54
C GLN A 220 2.93 -11.64 18.49
N GLU A 221 4.21 -11.61 18.86
CA GLU A 221 5.09 -10.47 18.74
C GLU A 221 6.42 -10.86 18.07
N LEU A 222 6.96 -9.92 17.28
CA LEU A 222 8.30 -9.98 16.72
C LEU A 222 9.04 -8.69 17.08
N VAL A 223 10.07 -8.80 17.89
CA VAL A 223 10.99 -7.69 18.16
C VAL A 223 12.02 -7.62 17.03
N VAL A 224 12.09 -6.47 16.36
CA VAL A 224 12.97 -6.25 15.21
C VAL A 224 14.19 -5.40 15.57
N GLN A 225 15.28 -5.58 14.82
CA GLN A 225 16.52 -4.84 14.99
C GLN A 225 16.57 -3.67 13.99
N GLY A 226 16.16 -2.48 14.42
CA GLY A 226 16.17 -1.29 13.59
C GLY A 226 14.77 -0.73 13.33
N ASP A 227 14.70 0.33 12.53
CA ASP A 227 13.45 1.01 12.25
C ASP A 227 12.62 0.19 11.27
N VAL A 228 11.31 0.13 11.52
CA VAL A 228 10.39 -0.50 10.58
C VAL A 228 10.17 0.44 9.39
N GLY A 229 10.44 -0.07 8.20
CA GLY A 229 10.14 0.58 6.91
C GLY A 229 8.74 0.22 6.45
N THR A 230 8.60 -0.84 5.65
CA THR A 230 7.30 -1.34 5.18
C THR A 230 6.89 -2.62 5.90
N CYS A 231 5.56 -2.80 6.04
CA CYS A 231 4.93 -4.05 6.47
C CYS A 231 3.68 -4.21 5.62
N GLU A 232 3.76 -5.05 4.57
CA GLU A 232 2.77 -5.13 3.50
C GLU A 232 2.56 -6.56 3.03
N PHE A 233 1.34 -6.90 2.62
CA PHE A 233 1.09 -8.17 1.95
C PHE A 233 1.46 -8.09 0.47
N THR A 234 1.79 -9.26 -0.09
CA THR A 234 1.91 -9.41 -1.54
C THR A 234 0.56 -9.17 -2.20
N ASN A 235 0.58 -8.38 -3.27
CA ASN A 235 -0.64 -8.01 -4.01
C ASN A 235 -0.85 -8.86 -5.28
N SER A 236 0.20 -9.54 -5.78
CA SER A 236 0.09 -10.42 -6.93
C SER A 236 -0.83 -11.61 -6.63
N LYS A 237 -1.61 -12.02 -7.65
CA LYS A 237 -2.52 -13.15 -7.53
C LYS A 237 -1.77 -14.39 -7.01
N PRO A 238 -2.22 -15.00 -5.91
CA PRO A 238 -1.56 -16.19 -5.37
C PRO A 238 -1.73 -17.40 -6.30
N GLU A 239 -0.69 -18.23 -6.37
CA GLU A 239 -0.68 -19.51 -7.10
C GLU A 239 -0.42 -20.65 -6.11
N GLN A 240 -1.01 -21.82 -6.35
CA GLN A 240 -0.96 -22.93 -5.40
C GLN A 240 0.46 -23.43 -5.09
N ASP A 241 1.37 -23.34 -6.07
CA ASP A 241 2.76 -23.79 -5.96
C ASP A 241 3.75 -22.64 -5.67
N ASP A 242 3.24 -21.45 -5.32
CA ASP A 242 4.07 -20.31 -4.99
C ASP A 242 4.67 -20.39 -3.57
N ILE A 243 5.50 -19.40 -3.21
CA ILE A 243 6.13 -19.31 -1.88
C ILE A 243 5.10 -19.24 -0.75
N GLY A 244 3.94 -18.65 -0.99
CA GLY A 244 2.86 -18.52 -0.03
C GLY A 244 1.94 -19.74 0.06
N GLY A 245 2.10 -20.72 -0.84
CA GLY A 245 1.21 -21.89 -0.92
C GLY A 245 -0.22 -21.49 -1.29
N GLY A 246 -0.39 -20.54 -2.21
CA GLY A 246 -1.69 -20.01 -2.63
C GLY A 246 -2.27 -18.95 -1.69
N LEU A 247 -1.49 -18.42 -0.76
CA LEU A 247 -1.88 -17.34 0.15
C LEU A 247 -0.94 -16.14 0.03
N PRO A 248 -1.43 -14.92 0.26
CA PRO A 248 -0.57 -13.75 0.32
C PRO A 248 0.49 -13.88 1.41
N VAL A 249 1.69 -13.41 1.10
CA VAL A 249 2.83 -13.41 2.02
C VAL A 249 2.99 -12.02 2.62
N LEU A 250 3.13 -11.94 3.93
CA LEU A 250 3.46 -10.70 4.63
C LEU A 250 4.95 -10.42 4.51
N CYS A 251 5.29 -9.27 3.94
CA CYS A 251 6.65 -8.80 3.73
C CYS A 251 6.95 -7.66 4.70
N ILE A 252 8.01 -7.78 5.48
CA ILE A 252 8.39 -6.79 6.50
C ILE A 252 9.82 -6.36 6.25
N ALA A 253 10.05 -5.05 6.15
CA ALA A 253 11.39 -4.44 6.14
C ALA A 253 11.66 -3.79 7.49
N ALA A 254 12.73 -4.19 8.18
CA ALA A 254 13.10 -3.62 9.47
C ALA A 254 14.62 -3.54 9.63
N GLY A 255 15.16 -2.33 9.60
CA GLY A 255 16.60 -2.09 9.64
C GLY A 255 17.31 -2.75 8.46
N LYS A 256 18.16 -3.74 8.73
CA LYS A 256 18.86 -4.53 7.70
C LYS A 256 18.24 -5.88 7.42
N THR A 257 17.15 -6.23 8.09
CA THR A 257 16.53 -7.55 7.98
C THR A 257 15.17 -7.43 7.31
N ILE A 258 14.90 -8.33 6.40
CA ILE A 258 13.59 -8.52 5.80
C ILE A 258 13.01 -9.85 6.29
N TYR A 259 11.71 -9.89 6.50
CA TYR A 259 10.99 -11.07 6.98
C TYR A 259 9.84 -11.37 6.04
N PHE A 260 9.59 -12.66 5.81
CA PHE A 260 8.46 -13.16 5.03
C PHE A 260 7.66 -14.13 5.90
N TYR A 261 6.38 -13.82 6.09
CA TYR A 261 5.44 -14.61 6.87
C TYR A 261 4.29 -15.10 6.00
N GLY A 262 3.91 -16.36 6.18
CA GLY A 262 2.81 -17.01 5.45
C GLY A 262 1.74 -17.60 6.37
N GLY A 263 0.77 -18.22 5.74
CA GLY A 263 -0.43 -18.75 6.38
C GLY A 263 -1.60 -17.77 6.33
N SER A 264 -2.81 -18.25 6.61
CA SER A 264 -4.03 -17.43 6.57
C SER A 264 -3.99 -16.26 7.57
N ASP A 265 -3.32 -16.46 8.68
CA ASP A 265 -3.13 -15.50 9.76
C ASP A 265 -1.74 -14.83 9.74
N ALA A 266 -0.90 -15.16 8.73
CA ALA A 266 0.45 -14.65 8.52
C ALA A 266 1.37 -14.79 9.74
N ARG A 267 1.24 -15.85 10.53
CA ARG A 267 2.06 -16.09 11.74
C ARG A 267 3.22 -17.05 11.51
N THR A 268 3.25 -17.75 10.40
CA THR A 268 4.32 -18.71 10.08
C THR A 268 5.48 -17.99 9.40
N LEU A 269 6.63 -17.93 10.04
CA LEU A 269 7.84 -17.41 9.42
C LEU A 269 8.29 -18.34 8.29
N ILE A 270 8.24 -17.86 7.05
CA ILE A 270 8.77 -18.58 5.88
C ILE A 270 10.29 -18.39 5.81
N ARG A 271 10.73 -17.12 5.91
CA ARG A 271 12.14 -16.78 5.78
C ARG A 271 12.46 -15.42 6.40
N SER A 272 13.71 -15.28 6.90
CA SER A 272 14.30 -13.98 7.22
C SER A 272 15.65 -13.84 6.55
N ILE A 273 15.98 -12.64 6.04
CA ILE A 273 17.20 -12.37 5.28
C ILE A 273 17.84 -11.11 5.86
N ASN A 274 19.13 -11.19 6.17
CA ASN A 274 19.89 -10.03 6.63
C ASN A 274 20.71 -9.48 5.47
N LEU A 275 20.45 -8.22 5.12
CA LEU A 275 21.11 -7.52 4.03
C LEU A 275 22.25 -6.63 4.53
N PRO A 276 23.24 -6.31 3.70
CA PRO A 276 24.39 -5.48 4.10
C PRO A 276 24.04 -4.00 4.27
N TYR A 277 22.84 -3.57 3.87
CA TYR A 277 22.36 -2.19 3.91
C TYR A 277 21.01 -2.08 4.63
N GLU A 278 20.61 -0.88 5.00
CA GLU A 278 19.29 -0.59 5.58
C GLU A 278 18.21 -0.58 4.50
N VAL A 279 17.12 -1.30 4.76
CA VAL A 279 16.00 -1.49 3.84
C VAL A 279 14.83 -0.63 4.30
N ALA A 280 14.33 0.23 3.42
CA ALA A 280 13.13 1.02 3.65
C ALA A 280 11.86 0.29 3.23
N SER A 281 11.95 -0.47 2.13
CA SER A 281 10.80 -1.16 1.56
C SER A 281 11.17 -2.50 0.94
N VAL A 282 10.25 -3.45 0.99
CA VAL A 282 10.38 -4.77 0.38
C VAL A 282 9.06 -5.23 -0.21
N ALA A 283 9.12 -5.85 -1.38
CA ALA A 283 7.99 -6.52 -1.99
C ALA A 283 8.43 -7.87 -2.58
N LEU A 284 7.57 -8.88 -2.47
CA LEU A 284 7.78 -10.23 -2.97
C LEU A 284 6.82 -10.53 -4.12
N HIS A 285 7.33 -11.19 -5.14
CA HIS A 285 6.52 -11.89 -6.14
C HIS A 285 6.60 -13.39 -5.89
N PRO A 286 5.59 -13.99 -5.22
CA PRO A 286 5.69 -15.38 -4.76
C PRO A 286 5.88 -16.39 -5.89
N ALA A 287 5.09 -16.28 -6.97
CA ALA A 287 5.14 -17.22 -8.10
C ALA A 287 6.45 -17.13 -8.88
N GLN A 288 7.00 -15.93 -9.10
CA GLN A 288 8.29 -15.76 -9.77
C GLN A 288 9.49 -16.00 -8.85
N ARG A 289 9.25 -16.29 -7.58
CA ARG A 289 10.27 -16.55 -6.55
C ARG A 289 11.36 -15.48 -6.52
N LYS A 290 10.92 -14.19 -6.53
CA LYS A 290 11.83 -13.03 -6.47
C LYS A 290 11.28 -11.93 -5.57
N TYR A 291 12.19 -11.20 -4.95
CA TYR A 291 11.84 -10.05 -4.13
C TYR A 291 12.63 -8.81 -4.54
N ILE A 292 12.08 -7.65 -4.24
CA ILE A 292 12.65 -6.35 -4.56
C ILE A 292 12.79 -5.57 -3.27
N THR A 293 13.92 -4.89 -3.10
CA THR A 293 14.18 -4.03 -1.95
C THR A 293 14.47 -2.61 -2.39
N GLY A 294 13.98 -1.65 -1.62
CA GLY A 294 14.36 -0.24 -1.69
C GLY A 294 15.21 0.13 -0.50
N GLY A 295 16.36 0.72 -0.75
CA GLY A 295 17.27 1.13 0.31
C GLY A 295 16.81 2.40 1.03
N ALA A 296 17.08 2.48 2.33
CA ALA A 296 16.76 3.66 3.14
C ALA A 296 17.76 4.82 2.92
N LYS A 297 18.93 4.54 2.40
CA LYS A 297 20.01 5.51 2.20
C LYS A 297 20.55 5.55 0.77
N ASP A 298 20.14 4.64 -0.08
CA ASP A 298 20.46 4.64 -1.50
C ASP A 298 19.21 4.91 -2.35
N THR A 299 19.42 5.03 -3.66
CA THR A 299 18.37 5.44 -4.61
C THR A 299 17.96 4.31 -5.54
N TRP A 300 18.39 3.08 -5.25
CA TRP A 300 18.26 1.95 -6.15
C TRP A 300 17.25 0.93 -5.68
N ALA A 301 16.45 0.39 -6.59
CA ALA A 301 15.67 -0.80 -6.36
C ALA A 301 16.50 -2.02 -6.79
N LYS A 302 16.74 -2.92 -5.84
CA LYS A 302 17.54 -4.13 -6.05
C LYS A 302 16.62 -5.33 -6.14
N VAL A 303 16.79 -6.12 -7.18
CA VAL A 303 15.99 -7.31 -7.46
C VAL A 303 16.80 -8.56 -7.14
N TYR A 304 16.24 -9.42 -6.34
CA TYR A 304 16.86 -10.67 -5.90
C TYR A 304 16.00 -11.88 -6.26
N THR A 305 16.66 -12.99 -6.56
CA THR A 305 15.99 -14.29 -6.55
C THR A 305 15.67 -14.71 -5.13
N TRP A 306 14.81 -15.73 -4.97
CA TRP A 306 14.56 -16.30 -3.65
C TRP A 306 15.80 -16.90 -2.98
N ASP A 307 16.84 -17.23 -3.74
CA ASP A 307 18.12 -17.75 -3.25
C ASP A 307 19.17 -16.65 -2.98
N ASP A 308 18.71 -15.39 -2.80
CA ASP A 308 19.50 -14.20 -2.46
C ASP A 308 20.52 -13.77 -3.52
N GLN A 309 20.36 -14.19 -4.76
CA GLN A 309 21.20 -13.71 -5.86
C GLN A 309 20.63 -12.38 -6.37
N GLU A 310 21.41 -11.32 -6.35
CA GLU A 310 21.08 -10.06 -7.00
C GLU A 310 21.10 -10.27 -8.52
N ILE A 311 19.93 -10.14 -9.15
CA ILE A 311 19.78 -10.38 -10.60
C ILE A 311 19.59 -9.10 -11.39
N ASP A 312 19.19 -8.00 -10.75
CA ASP A 312 19.04 -6.72 -11.40
C ASP A 312 19.15 -5.56 -10.41
N LEU A 313 19.52 -4.39 -10.93
CA LEU A 313 19.71 -3.16 -10.19
C LEU A 313 19.07 -2.00 -10.95
N HIS A 314 17.92 -1.55 -10.49
CA HIS A 314 17.15 -0.52 -11.15
C HIS A 314 17.53 0.86 -10.62
N LYS A 315 18.13 1.66 -11.50
CA LYS A 315 18.54 3.04 -11.26
C LYS A 315 17.54 4.00 -11.88
N GLY A 316 17.31 5.14 -11.26
CA GLY A 316 16.42 6.16 -11.83
C GLY A 316 15.76 7.07 -10.81
N HIS A 317 15.70 6.68 -9.54
CA HIS A 317 15.33 7.57 -8.46
C HIS A 317 16.52 8.40 -7.99
N HIS A 318 16.23 9.57 -7.41
CA HIS A 318 17.20 10.50 -6.84
C HIS A 318 17.11 10.59 -5.30
N GLY A 319 16.38 9.70 -4.68
CA GLY A 319 16.20 9.59 -3.23
C GLY A 319 15.84 8.18 -2.79
N PRO A 320 15.80 7.91 -1.48
CA PRO A 320 15.37 6.64 -0.91
C PRO A 320 14.02 6.17 -1.46
N ILE A 321 13.84 4.85 -1.53
CA ILE A 321 12.61 4.23 -2.03
C ILE A 321 11.78 3.77 -0.83
N TRP A 322 10.73 4.53 -0.52
CA TRP A 322 9.91 4.31 0.68
C TRP A 322 8.83 3.25 0.52
N SER A 323 8.39 3.00 -0.71
CA SER A 323 7.33 2.03 -0.97
C SER A 323 7.56 1.30 -2.27
N ILE A 324 7.32 0.00 -2.26
CA ILE A 324 7.35 -0.88 -3.43
C ILE A 324 6.11 -1.75 -3.39
N SER A 325 5.42 -1.90 -4.52
CA SER A 325 4.26 -2.76 -4.64
C SER A 325 4.21 -3.42 -6.02
N PHE A 326 3.91 -4.72 -6.07
CA PHE A 326 3.60 -5.41 -7.31
C PHE A 326 2.14 -5.17 -7.71
N SER A 327 1.89 -5.11 -9.01
CA SER A 327 0.54 -5.15 -9.57
C SER A 327 -0.13 -6.50 -9.29
N PRO A 328 -1.48 -6.56 -9.28
CA PRO A 328 -2.19 -7.80 -8.98
C PRO A 328 -1.93 -8.92 -10.00
N ASP A 329 -1.58 -8.59 -11.23
CA ASP A 329 -1.16 -9.56 -12.26
C ASP A 329 0.34 -9.93 -12.17
N GLY A 330 1.11 -9.24 -11.32
CA GLY A 330 2.54 -9.46 -11.14
C GLY A 330 3.44 -9.02 -12.30
N ASN A 331 2.87 -8.46 -13.36
CA ASN A 331 3.61 -8.07 -14.57
C ASN A 331 4.31 -6.71 -14.46
N LEU A 332 3.92 -5.92 -13.46
CA LEU A 332 4.54 -4.65 -13.10
C LEU A 332 4.87 -4.63 -11.61
N TYR A 333 5.75 -3.71 -11.25
CA TYR A 333 5.85 -3.19 -9.90
C TYR A 333 6.10 -1.70 -9.91
N SER A 334 5.65 -1.04 -8.87
CA SER A 334 5.82 0.40 -8.66
C SER A 334 6.83 0.66 -7.55
N THR A 335 7.56 1.78 -7.68
CA THR A 335 8.44 2.31 -6.64
C THR A 335 8.11 3.77 -6.38
N GLY A 336 7.97 4.16 -5.12
CA GLY A 336 7.73 5.53 -4.68
C GLY A 336 8.91 6.03 -3.85
N SER A 337 9.40 7.24 -4.16
CA SER A 337 10.65 7.74 -3.63
C SER A 337 10.53 9.10 -2.94
N GLU A 338 11.55 9.42 -2.13
CA GLU A 338 11.78 10.74 -1.54
C GLU A 338 11.90 11.84 -2.61
N ASP A 339 12.27 11.50 -3.85
CA ASP A 339 12.38 12.43 -4.97
C ASP A 339 11.04 12.94 -5.51
N GLY A 340 9.91 12.44 -4.96
CA GLY A 340 8.57 12.82 -5.40
C GLY A 340 8.10 12.11 -6.66
N THR A 341 8.86 11.19 -7.21
CA THR A 341 8.46 10.43 -8.39
C THR A 341 7.98 9.03 -8.04
N ILE A 342 7.09 8.52 -8.88
CA ILE A 342 6.69 7.12 -8.93
C ILE A 342 7.22 6.55 -10.23
N LYS A 343 7.80 5.35 -10.16
CA LYS A 343 8.23 4.63 -11.34
C LYS A 343 7.53 3.29 -11.43
N LEU A 344 7.02 2.98 -12.61
CA LEU A 344 6.52 1.65 -12.97
C LEU A 344 7.61 0.90 -13.72
N TRP A 345 7.84 -0.32 -13.30
CA TRP A 345 8.86 -1.22 -13.84
C TRP A 345 8.19 -2.46 -14.41
N LYS A 346 8.53 -2.79 -15.64
CA LYS A 346 8.05 -4.00 -16.28
C LYS A 346 8.70 -5.24 -15.68
N ASN A 347 7.91 -6.23 -15.36
CA ASN A 347 8.29 -7.46 -14.67
C ASN A 347 8.00 -8.73 -15.48
N CYS A 348 7.61 -8.61 -16.74
CA CYS A 348 7.30 -9.72 -17.63
C CYS A 348 8.10 -9.65 -18.92
N THR A 349 8.13 -10.74 -19.70
CA THR A 349 8.71 -10.81 -21.04
C THR A 349 7.69 -10.38 -22.09
N GLY A 350 8.16 -9.90 -23.25
CA GLY A 350 7.27 -9.50 -24.35
C GLY A 350 6.61 -8.11 -24.17
N PRO A 351 5.73 -7.69 -25.05
CA PRO A 351 4.99 -6.44 -24.96
C PRO A 351 4.03 -6.46 -23.76
N TYR A 352 3.95 -5.33 -23.03
CA TYR A 352 3.00 -5.18 -21.94
C TYR A 352 2.71 -3.70 -21.67
N GLY A 353 1.44 -3.32 -21.57
CA GLY A 353 1.04 -1.94 -21.32
C GLY A 353 1.64 -0.98 -22.35
N LEU A 354 2.35 0.06 -21.88
CA LEU A 354 3.05 1.02 -22.72
C LEU A 354 4.41 0.55 -23.22
N TRP A 355 4.97 -0.55 -22.71
CA TRP A 355 6.18 -1.19 -23.24
C TRP A 355 5.82 -2.09 -24.43
N ARG A 356 5.59 -1.47 -25.59
CA ARG A 356 5.34 -2.20 -26.82
C ARG A 356 6.68 -2.69 -27.39
N ALA A 357 6.68 -3.84 -28.05
CA ALA A 357 7.80 -4.22 -28.88
C ALA A 357 7.98 -3.11 -29.93
N ASN A 358 9.20 -2.54 -30.04
CA ASN A 358 9.52 -1.69 -31.19
C ASN A 358 9.17 -2.49 -32.41
N GLY A 359 8.18 -2.02 -33.19
CA GLY A 359 7.73 -2.68 -34.39
C GLY A 359 8.93 -2.98 -35.27
N VAL A 360 9.09 -4.25 -35.55
CA VAL A 360 9.74 -4.67 -36.79
C VAL A 360 8.55 -4.75 -37.73
N ASP A 361 8.35 -3.67 -38.51
CA ASP A 361 7.58 -3.73 -39.75
C ASP A 361 8.35 -4.59 -40.76
#